data_ac84aea441352d8ab87f0a3a1ac0fc9d
#
_entry.id   ac84aea441352d8ab87f0a3a1ac0fc9d
#
_cell.length_a   1.000
_cell.length_b   1.000
_cell.length_c   1.000
_cell.angle_alpha   90.00
_cell.angle_beta   90.00
_cell.angle_gamma   90.00
#
_symmetry.space_group_name_H-M   'P 1'
#
loop_
_entity.id
_entity.type
_entity.pdbx_description
1 polymer ?
#
loop_
_entity_poly.entity_id
_entity_poly.type
_entity_poly.pdbx_seq_one_letter_code
_entity_poly.pdbx_strand_id
1 'polypeptide(L)'
;LPPLLALLLVAPGATPQRNPFAGRRLYVDPASPAARQAAAWNRSRPADAARMRVIAAQPQAKWMGDWARDVRREVDGVVGAAARQGALPVLVAYNIPHRDCGLYSAGGARDGDGYRRWIRDFAAGINRRPAVVIVEPDGLPSLDCLPLRLQDERYVLLRDAVQTLKAAGAAVYVDAGNANWRRPPDMAGRLRKAGIEMADGFSLNVSNFHAVQVNVTYGEQLSRLVGGKHFVVDTSRNGRGNAVERQWCNAPNQALGRAPTTQTGSALADAFLWVKTPGQSDGTCNGGPRAGEWWADYALELSKAAEAIGSMLPH
;
A
#
# COMPACT_ATOMS: atom_id res chain seq x y z
N LEU A 1 23.45 30.85 -52.29
CA LEU A 1 22.75 30.61 -51.03
C LEU A 1 23.29 29.33 -50.40
N PRO A 2 23.89 29.35 -49.21
CA PRO A 2 24.31 28.14 -48.50
C PRO A 2 23.12 27.46 -47.84
N PRO A 3 23.13 26.12 -47.69
CA PRO A 3 22.02 25.40 -47.06
C PRO A 3 22.01 25.63 -45.53
N LEU A 4 20.84 25.98 -44.98
CA LEU A 4 20.61 26.02 -43.56
C LEU A 4 20.64 24.59 -42.99
N LEU A 5 21.63 24.33 -42.18
CA LEU A 5 21.72 23.11 -41.39
C LEU A 5 20.72 23.20 -40.21
N ALA A 6 19.60 22.50 -40.26
CA ALA A 6 18.66 22.41 -39.14
C ALA A 6 19.25 21.51 -38.07
N LEU A 7 19.68 22.12 -36.96
CA LEU A 7 20.07 21.38 -35.75
C LEU A 7 18.85 20.80 -35.10
N LEU A 8 18.62 19.47 -35.23
CA LEU A 8 17.64 18.73 -34.47
C LEU A 8 18.12 18.69 -33.00
N LEU A 9 17.53 19.52 -32.16
CA LEU A 9 17.65 19.41 -30.70
C LEU A 9 16.96 18.13 -30.26
N VAL A 10 17.73 17.05 -30.03
CA VAL A 10 17.25 15.84 -29.33
C VAL A 10 17.02 16.26 -27.88
N ALA A 11 15.75 16.28 -27.47
CA ALA A 11 15.40 16.47 -26.06
C ALA A 11 16.07 15.35 -25.22
N PRO A 12 16.70 15.69 -24.08
CA PRO A 12 17.31 14.69 -23.22
C PRO A 12 16.22 13.70 -22.80
N GLY A 13 16.38 12.44 -23.20
CA GLY A 13 15.49 11.36 -22.81
C GLY A 13 15.41 11.30 -21.29
N ALA A 14 14.20 11.32 -20.72
CA ALA A 14 14.00 11.17 -19.29
C ALA A 14 14.69 9.88 -18.82
N THR A 15 15.55 9.97 -17.83
CA THR A 15 16.22 8.81 -17.23
C THR A 15 15.12 7.86 -16.74
N PRO A 16 15.15 6.56 -17.12
CA PRO A 16 14.14 5.61 -16.67
C PRO A 16 14.03 5.63 -15.13
N GLN A 17 12.81 5.69 -14.60
CA GLN A 17 12.59 5.67 -13.18
C GLN A 17 13.10 4.34 -12.62
N ARG A 18 13.95 4.40 -11.61
CA ARG A 18 14.51 3.19 -10.98
C ARG A 18 13.47 2.54 -10.07
N ASN A 19 13.17 1.27 -10.28
CA ASN A 19 12.33 0.48 -9.39
C ASN A 19 13.03 0.31 -8.01
N PRO A 20 12.46 0.83 -6.90
CA PRO A 20 13.10 0.76 -5.59
C PRO A 20 13.14 -0.66 -4.99
N PHE A 21 12.38 -1.59 -5.53
CA PHE A 21 12.33 -2.99 -5.09
C PHE A 21 13.36 -3.88 -5.83
N ALA A 22 13.91 -3.41 -6.95
CA ALA A 22 14.78 -4.21 -7.79
C ALA A 22 16.01 -4.74 -7.04
N GLY A 23 16.18 -6.06 -7.02
CA GLY A 23 17.29 -6.74 -6.34
C GLY A 23 17.23 -6.68 -4.82
N ARG A 24 16.12 -6.29 -4.22
CA ARG A 24 15.97 -6.19 -2.76
C ARG A 24 15.05 -7.27 -2.21
N ARG A 25 15.46 -7.89 -1.11
CA ARG A 25 14.60 -8.72 -0.30
C ARG A 25 13.68 -7.83 0.55
N LEU A 26 12.38 -8.14 0.57
CA LEU A 26 11.44 -7.44 1.44
C LEU A 26 11.52 -7.96 2.88
N TYR A 27 11.25 -7.08 3.83
CA TYR A 27 11.25 -7.40 5.26
C TYR A 27 10.05 -8.25 5.64
N VAL A 28 10.33 -9.39 6.31
CA VAL A 28 9.32 -10.25 6.93
C VAL A 28 9.40 -10.04 8.44
N ASP A 29 8.27 -9.63 9.06
CA ASP A 29 8.17 -9.45 10.50
C ASP A 29 8.03 -10.81 11.20
N PRO A 30 9.04 -11.28 11.96
CA PRO A 30 8.98 -12.56 12.65
C PRO A 30 7.95 -12.58 13.79
N ALA A 31 7.48 -11.40 14.22
CA ALA A 31 6.46 -11.24 15.24
C ALA A 31 5.09 -10.81 14.64
N SER A 32 4.84 -11.11 13.36
CA SER A 32 3.56 -10.82 12.72
C SER A 32 2.39 -11.51 13.44
N PRO A 33 1.14 -11.01 13.34
CA PRO A 33 -0.03 -11.66 13.92
C PRO A 33 -0.15 -13.14 13.49
N ALA A 34 0.11 -13.42 12.21
CA ALA A 34 0.09 -14.79 11.69
C ALA A 34 1.18 -15.67 12.31
N ALA A 35 2.40 -15.14 12.56
CA ALA A 35 3.46 -15.88 13.21
C ALA A 35 3.09 -16.24 14.66
N ARG A 36 2.54 -15.29 15.41
CA ARG A 36 2.03 -15.54 16.77
C ARG A 36 0.91 -16.56 16.79
N GLN A 37 -0.02 -16.47 15.84
CA GLN A 37 -1.13 -17.42 15.71
C GLN A 37 -0.64 -18.82 15.37
N ALA A 38 0.33 -18.96 14.46
CA ALA A 38 0.95 -20.23 14.13
C ALA A 38 1.59 -20.89 15.37
N ALA A 39 2.31 -20.09 16.18
CA ALA A 39 2.91 -20.58 17.42
C ALA A 39 1.83 -21.05 18.43
N ALA A 40 0.76 -20.28 18.61
CA ALA A 40 -0.33 -20.61 19.51
C ALA A 40 -1.06 -21.92 19.10
N TRP A 41 -1.24 -22.14 17.80
CA TRP A 41 -1.93 -23.33 17.27
C TRP A 41 -1.03 -24.55 17.03
N ASN A 42 0.27 -24.43 17.24
CA ASN A 42 1.23 -25.45 16.85
C ASN A 42 0.92 -26.86 17.37
N ARG A 43 0.42 -26.96 18.61
CA ARG A 43 0.10 -28.25 19.24
C ARG A 43 -1.38 -28.67 19.05
N SER A 44 -2.31 -27.72 19.15
CA SER A 44 -3.74 -28.00 19.17
C SER A 44 -4.36 -28.08 17.76
N ARG A 45 -3.80 -27.36 16.78
CA ARG A 45 -4.31 -27.24 15.40
C ARG A 45 -3.14 -27.23 14.39
N PRO A 46 -2.33 -28.31 14.31
CA PRO A 46 -1.07 -28.28 13.53
C PRO A 46 -1.24 -27.98 12.04
N ALA A 47 -2.31 -28.46 11.40
CA ALA A 47 -2.64 -28.16 10.01
C ALA A 47 -2.97 -26.67 9.80
N ASP A 48 -3.75 -26.06 10.69
CA ASP A 48 -4.09 -24.64 10.63
C ASP A 48 -2.88 -23.77 10.98
N ALA A 49 -2.03 -24.22 11.91
CA ALA A 49 -0.75 -23.57 12.20
C ALA A 49 0.18 -23.55 10.97
N ALA A 50 0.18 -24.62 10.17
CA ALA A 50 0.94 -24.65 8.91
C ALA A 50 0.44 -23.57 7.95
N ARG A 51 -0.87 -23.37 7.79
CA ARG A 51 -1.46 -22.30 6.98
C ARG A 51 -1.10 -20.90 7.48
N MET A 52 -1.10 -20.68 8.80
CA MET A 52 -0.64 -19.42 9.37
C MET A 52 0.84 -19.16 9.08
N ARG A 53 1.70 -20.19 9.05
CA ARG A 53 3.12 -20.04 8.66
C ARG A 53 3.26 -19.59 7.21
N VAL A 54 2.41 -20.03 6.29
CA VAL A 54 2.40 -19.56 4.90
C VAL A 54 2.18 -18.03 4.87
N ILE A 55 1.19 -17.52 5.61
CA ILE A 55 0.96 -16.07 5.72
C ILE A 55 2.14 -15.36 6.39
N ALA A 56 2.65 -15.93 7.48
CA ALA A 56 3.74 -15.35 8.27
C ALA A 56 5.07 -15.26 7.51
N ALA A 57 5.29 -16.15 6.54
CA ALA A 57 6.48 -16.17 5.70
C ALA A 57 6.50 -15.07 4.62
N GLN A 58 5.36 -14.42 4.37
CA GLN A 58 5.28 -13.36 3.36
C GLN A 58 5.61 -12.00 3.97
N PRO A 59 6.34 -11.14 3.24
CA PRO A 59 6.52 -9.74 3.62
C PRO A 59 5.17 -9.01 3.56
N GLN A 60 4.86 -8.27 4.62
CA GLN A 60 3.63 -7.50 4.76
C GLN A 60 3.96 -6.07 5.16
N ALA A 61 3.21 -5.10 4.66
CA ALA A 61 3.40 -3.72 5.05
C ALA A 61 3.03 -3.50 6.53
N LYS A 62 3.76 -2.59 7.18
CA LYS A 62 3.49 -2.20 8.56
C LYS A 62 2.74 -0.88 8.59
N TRP A 63 1.52 -0.92 9.11
CA TRP A 63 0.65 0.25 9.21
C TRP A 63 0.96 1.06 10.45
N MET A 64 1.05 2.39 10.28
CA MET A 64 1.21 3.39 11.34
C MET A 64 0.08 4.41 11.23
N GLY A 65 -0.57 4.69 12.34
CA GLY A 65 -1.67 5.65 12.43
C GLY A 65 -1.74 6.32 13.80
N ASP A 66 -2.89 6.92 14.14
CA ASP A 66 -3.15 7.59 15.42
C ASP A 66 -3.10 6.66 16.65
N TRP A 67 -3.14 5.35 16.44
CA TRP A 67 -2.92 4.35 17.50
C TRP A 67 -1.45 4.20 17.91
N ALA A 68 -0.49 4.69 17.12
CA ALA A 68 0.92 4.70 17.45
C ALA A 68 1.20 5.81 18.48
N ARG A 69 1.54 5.44 19.71
CA ARG A 69 1.84 6.41 20.79
C ARG A 69 3.08 7.25 20.48
N ASP A 70 4.06 6.65 19.81
CA ASP A 70 5.31 7.26 19.38
C ASP A 70 5.66 6.71 17.99
N VAL A 71 5.15 7.37 16.95
CA VAL A 71 5.33 6.94 15.56
C VAL A 71 6.81 6.92 15.17
N ARG A 72 7.62 7.85 15.66
CA ARG A 72 9.06 7.91 15.38
C ARG A 72 9.75 6.63 15.87
N ARG A 73 9.49 6.24 17.11
CA ARG A 73 10.07 5.03 17.73
C ARG A 73 9.58 3.76 17.03
N GLU A 74 8.30 3.69 16.69
CA GLU A 74 7.73 2.51 16.02
C GLU A 74 8.32 2.35 14.61
N VAL A 75 8.41 3.42 13.82
CA VAL A 75 9.04 3.41 12.49
C VAL A 75 10.52 3.06 12.61
N ASP A 76 11.26 3.69 13.54
CA ASP A 76 12.69 3.38 13.79
C ASP A 76 12.89 1.89 14.12
N GLY A 77 12.02 1.33 14.95
CA GLY A 77 12.05 -0.09 15.32
C GLY A 77 11.91 -1.02 14.11
N VAL A 78 10.93 -0.75 13.23
CA VAL A 78 10.69 -1.57 12.03
C VAL A 78 11.82 -1.41 11.01
N VAL A 79 12.21 -0.17 10.71
CA VAL A 79 13.27 0.10 9.73
C VAL A 79 14.62 -0.44 10.24
N GLY A 80 14.89 -0.32 11.55
CA GLY A 80 16.08 -0.91 12.18
C GLY A 80 16.08 -2.44 12.13
N ALA A 81 14.94 -3.08 12.39
CA ALA A 81 14.82 -4.54 12.28
C ALA A 81 15.05 -5.03 10.84
N ALA A 82 14.46 -4.33 9.87
CA ALA A 82 14.64 -4.61 8.45
C ALA A 82 16.11 -4.44 8.02
N ALA A 83 16.76 -3.36 8.44
CA ALA A 83 18.17 -3.10 8.15
C ALA A 83 19.09 -4.21 8.69
N ARG A 84 18.86 -4.70 9.92
CA ARG A 84 19.61 -5.84 10.47
C ARG A 84 19.46 -7.12 9.65
N GLN A 85 18.36 -7.28 8.94
CA GLN A 85 18.12 -8.42 8.03
C GLN A 85 18.61 -8.16 6.60
N GLY A 86 19.15 -6.98 6.28
CA GLY A 86 19.48 -6.57 4.91
C GLY A 86 18.23 -6.52 4.01
N ALA A 87 17.07 -6.17 4.55
CA ALA A 87 15.78 -6.21 3.89
C ALA A 87 15.17 -4.80 3.78
N LEU A 88 14.26 -4.63 2.82
CA LEU A 88 13.52 -3.39 2.55
C LEU A 88 12.15 -3.47 3.22
N PRO A 89 11.82 -2.63 4.21
CA PRO A 89 10.49 -2.57 4.79
C PRO A 89 9.52 -1.79 3.90
N VAL A 90 8.26 -2.23 3.89
CA VAL A 90 7.13 -1.48 3.37
C VAL A 90 6.32 -0.97 4.55
N LEU A 91 6.08 0.33 4.60
CA LEU A 91 5.33 1.01 5.66
C LEU A 91 4.09 1.65 5.04
N VAL A 92 3.05 1.82 5.85
CA VAL A 92 1.86 2.59 5.48
C VAL A 92 1.71 3.74 6.46
N ALA A 93 1.69 4.97 5.94
CA ALA A 93 1.29 6.15 6.68
C ALA A 93 -0.23 6.31 6.56
N TYR A 94 -0.96 6.23 7.67
CA TYR A 94 -2.42 6.20 7.68
C TYR A 94 -2.98 7.03 8.85
N ASN A 95 -2.81 8.35 8.74
CA ASN A 95 -3.16 9.28 9.83
C ASN A 95 -3.72 10.62 9.35
N ILE A 96 -4.16 10.72 8.09
CA ILE A 96 -4.70 11.98 7.56
C ILE A 96 -5.98 12.38 8.31
N PRO A 97 -6.23 13.68 8.58
CA PRO A 97 -7.47 14.15 9.21
C PRO A 97 -8.71 13.67 8.43
N HIS A 98 -9.79 13.34 9.15
CA HIS A 98 -11.03 12.81 8.57
C HIS A 98 -10.80 11.52 7.76
N ARG A 99 -9.90 10.66 8.24
CA ARG A 99 -9.61 9.37 7.65
C ARG A 99 -10.88 8.53 7.51
N ASP A 100 -10.96 7.76 6.41
CA ASP A 100 -12.04 6.82 6.09
C ASP A 100 -13.44 7.46 6.09
N CYS A 101 -13.53 8.78 5.95
CA CYS A 101 -14.81 9.50 5.90
C CYS A 101 -15.76 9.21 7.08
N GLY A 102 -15.20 8.83 8.22
CA GLY A 102 -16.00 8.47 9.40
C GLY A 102 -16.54 7.04 9.40
N LEU A 103 -16.09 6.17 8.50
CA LEU A 103 -16.50 4.77 8.43
C LEU A 103 -15.76 3.90 9.46
N TYR A 104 -15.55 2.60 9.16
CA TYR A 104 -15.00 1.63 10.11
C TYR A 104 -13.58 1.93 10.58
N SER A 105 -12.75 2.55 9.76
CA SER A 105 -11.39 2.96 10.07
C SER A 105 -11.28 4.46 10.37
N ALA A 106 -12.38 5.08 10.82
CA ALA A 106 -12.41 6.49 11.20
C ALA A 106 -11.30 6.85 12.20
N GLY A 107 -10.80 8.08 12.12
CA GLY A 107 -9.70 8.57 12.97
C GLY A 107 -8.80 9.54 12.21
N GLY A 108 -7.52 9.43 12.48
CA GLY A 108 -6.50 10.32 11.94
C GLY A 108 -6.11 11.45 12.88
N ALA A 109 -5.17 12.27 12.45
CA ALA A 109 -4.76 13.46 13.18
C ALA A 109 -5.93 14.43 13.35
N ARG A 110 -5.93 15.16 14.48
CA ARG A 110 -7.01 16.08 14.80
C ARG A 110 -7.18 17.22 13.77
N ASP A 111 -6.06 17.66 13.20
CA ASP A 111 -5.98 18.77 12.26
C ASP A 111 -4.74 18.65 11.37
N GLY A 112 -4.62 19.54 10.37
CA GLY A 112 -3.51 19.53 9.42
C GLY A 112 -2.14 19.75 10.07
N ASP A 113 -2.05 20.57 11.12
CA ASP A 113 -0.77 20.79 11.81
C ASP A 113 -0.35 19.57 12.63
N GLY A 114 -1.31 18.89 13.26
CA GLY A 114 -1.10 17.60 13.92
C GLY A 114 -0.57 16.56 12.93
N TYR A 115 -1.17 16.48 11.74
CA TYR A 115 -0.72 15.58 10.70
C TYR A 115 0.70 15.89 10.22
N ARG A 116 1.04 17.18 9.97
CA ARG A 116 2.39 17.57 9.56
C ARG A 116 3.44 17.24 10.62
N ARG A 117 3.12 17.42 11.92
CA ARG A 117 4.02 17.00 13.01
C ARG A 117 4.23 15.49 12.97
N TRP A 118 3.16 14.73 12.86
CA TRP A 118 3.18 13.27 12.83
C TRP A 118 3.99 12.73 11.63
N ILE A 119 3.84 13.31 10.43
CA ILE A 119 4.62 12.93 9.24
C ILE A 119 6.11 13.26 9.42
N ARG A 120 6.46 14.37 10.07
CA ARG A 120 7.88 14.67 10.39
C ARG A 120 8.45 13.65 11.36
N ASP A 121 7.70 13.24 12.37
CA ASP A 121 8.12 12.20 13.32
C ASP A 121 8.25 10.83 12.65
N PHE A 122 7.32 10.49 11.75
CA PHE A 122 7.41 9.29 10.91
C PHE A 122 8.69 9.31 10.07
N ALA A 123 8.96 10.40 9.36
CA ALA A 123 10.15 10.60 8.55
C ALA A 123 11.45 10.54 9.37
N ALA A 124 11.43 11.13 10.58
CA ALA A 124 12.54 11.04 11.52
C ALA A 124 12.82 9.59 11.97
N GLY A 125 11.78 8.76 12.10
CA GLY A 125 11.92 7.33 12.35
C GLY A 125 12.57 6.56 11.19
N ILE A 126 12.36 6.97 9.95
CA ILE A 126 13.05 6.40 8.77
C ILE A 126 14.55 6.73 8.84
N ASN A 127 14.89 7.95 9.18
CA ASN A 127 16.25 8.43 9.39
C ASN A 127 17.19 8.07 8.22
N ARG A 128 16.79 8.40 7.00
CA ARG A 128 17.51 8.19 5.74
C ARG A 128 17.90 6.73 5.42
N ARG A 129 17.32 5.77 6.13
CA ARG A 129 17.47 4.34 5.81
C ARG A 129 16.51 3.96 4.67
N PRO A 130 16.84 2.93 3.86
CA PRO A 130 15.94 2.44 2.83
C PRO A 130 14.59 2.00 3.40
N ALA A 131 13.52 2.58 2.89
CA ALA A 131 12.13 2.20 3.20
C ALA A 131 11.22 2.55 2.02
N VAL A 132 10.12 1.82 1.88
CA VAL A 132 9.00 2.18 0.99
C VAL A 132 7.85 2.63 1.87
N VAL A 133 7.18 3.72 1.48
CA VAL A 133 6.01 4.24 2.20
C VAL A 133 4.82 4.36 1.25
N ILE A 134 3.74 3.64 1.57
CA ILE A 134 2.41 3.85 0.99
C ILE A 134 1.74 4.98 1.79
N VAL A 135 1.29 6.01 1.10
CA VAL A 135 0.76 7.23 1.74
C VAL A 135 -0.75 7.25 1.64
N GLU A 136 -1.38 7.23 2.80
CA GLU A 136 -2.79 7.49 3.07
C GLU A 136 -3.75 6.71 2.18
N PRO A 137 -3.80 5.38 2.32
CA PRO A 137 -4.83 4.57 1.69
C PRO A 137 -6.22 5.22 1.80
N ASP A 138 -6.98 5.20 0.70
CA ASP A 138 -8.30 5.81 0.53
C ASP A 138 -8.33 7.36 0.55
N GLY A 139 -7.24 8.02 0.92
CA GLY A 139 -7.19 9.47 1.14
C GLY A 139 -7.60 10.31 -0.08
N LEU A 140 -7.18 9.93 -1.29
CA LEU A 140 -7.58 10.58 -2.54
C LEU A 140 -8.84 9.99 -3.16
N PRO A 141 -9.04 8.66 -3.22
CA PRO A 141 -10.24 8.07 -3.80
C PRO A 141 -11.53 8.53 -3.12
N SER A 142 -11.53 8.65 -1.78
CA SER A 142 -12.69 9.03 -0.98
C SER A 142 -12.89 10.55 -0.80
N LEU A 143 -12.10 11.39 -1.46
CA LEU A 143 -12.04 12.83 -1.24
C LEU A 143 -13.41 13.54 -1.28
N ASP A 144 -14.34 13.05 -2.09
CA ASP A 144 -15.67 13.67 -2.28
C ASP A 144 -16.57 13.60 -1.03
N CYS A 145 -16.23 12.79 -0.03
CA CYS A 145 -16.93 12.79 1.24
C CYS A 145 -16.68 14.07 2.07
N LEU A 146 -15.67 14.86 1.69
CA LEU A 146 -15.28 16.06 2.42
C LEU A 146 -15.85 17.32 1.78
N PRO A 147 -16.18 18.35 2.57
CA PRO A 147 -16.43 19.70 2.08
C PRO A 147 -15.24 20.23 1.26
N LEU A 148 -15.47 21.07 0.25
CA LEU A 148 -14.44 21.56 -0.67
C LEU A 148 -13.20 22.12 0.03
N ARG A 149 -13.38 22.93 1.08
CA ARG A 149 -12.26 23.47 1.87
C ARG A 149 -11.35 22.37 2.45
N LEU A 150 -11.92 21.27 2.91
CA LEU A 150 -11.16 20.15 3.45
C LEU A 150 -10.54 19.26 2.34
N GLN A 151 -11.14 19.26 1.15
CA GLN A 151 -10.53 18.62 -0.03
C GLN A 151 -9.24 19.34 -0.44
N ASP A 152 -9.26 20.68 -0.47
CA ASP A 152 -8.07 21.49 -0.80
C ASP A 152 -6.98 21.31 0.27
N GLU A 153 -7.35 21.33 1.54
CA GLU A 153 -6.44 21.04 2.64
C GLU A 153 -5.80 19.64 2.49
N ARG A 154 -6.60 18.62 2.17
CA ARG A 154 -6.11 17.25 1.98
C ARG A 154 -5.05 17.14 0.88
N TYR A 155 -5.23 17.84 -0.24
CA TYR A 155 -4.20 17.89 -1.29
C TYR A 155 -2.90 18.50 -0.78
N VAL A 156 -2.97 19.59 -0.02
CA VAL A 156 -1.79 20.22 0.57
C VAL A 156 -1.09 19.27 1.54
N LEU A 157 -1.86 18.62 2.43
CA LEU A 157 -1.29 17.69 3.41
C LEU A 157 -0.62 16.48 2.75
N LEU A 158 -1.21 15.91 1.69
CA LEU A 158 -0.60 14.80 0.95
C LEU A 158 0.69 15.24 0.26
N ARG A 159 0.72 16.44 -0.35
CA ARG A 159 1.93 17.00 -0.95
C ARG A 159 3.03 17.19 0.08
N ASP A 160 2.71 17.77 1.24
CA ASP A 160 3.64 17.96 2.35
C ASP A 160 4.20 16.59 2.84
N ALA A 161 3.34 15.57 2.93
CA ALA A 161 3.74 14.23 3.31
C ALA A 161 4.72 13.61 2.30
N VAL A 162 4.40 13.68 1.00
CA VAL A 162 5.28 13.19 -0.07
C VAL A 162 6.64 13.87 0.02
N GLN A 163 6.67 15.21 0.09
CA GLN A 163 7.91 15.97 0.17
C GLN A 163 8.75 15.60 1.40
N THR A 164 8.11 15.50 2.57
CA THR A 164 8.78 15.18 3.84
C THR A 164 9.39 13.78 3.81
N LEU A 165 8.62 12.78 3.33
CA LEU A 165 9.07 11.40 3.25
C LEU A 165 10.17 11.20 2.18
N LYS A 166 10.07 11.89 1.04
CA LYS A 166 11.13 11.90 0.03
C LYS A 166 12.41 12.51 0.56
N ALA A 167 12.34 13.59 1.32
CA ALA A 167 13.51 14.21 1.96
C ALA A 167 14.16 13.26 2.99
N ALA A 168 13.39 12.38 3.61
CA ALA A 168 13.89 11.32 4.50
C ALA A 168 14.49 10.11 3.75
N GLY A 169 14.50 10.10 2.42
CA GLY A 169 15.09 9.06 1.58
C GLY A 169 14.17 7.86 1.31
N ALA A 170 12.88 7.95 1.63
CA ALA A 170 11.93 6.90 1.32
C ALA A 170 11.56 6.87 -0.16
N ALA A 171 11.24 5.68 -0.68
CA ALA A 171 10.44 5.55 -1.89
C ALA A 171 8.95 5.71 -1.51
N VAL A 172 8.22 6.58 -2.21
CA VAL A 172 6.89 7.03 -1.81
C VAL A 172 5.86 6.72 -2.88
N TYR A 173 4.78 6.04 -2.49
CA TYR A 173 3.63 5.72 -3.34
C TYR A 173 2.36 6.29 -2.72
N VAL A 174 1.70 7.21 -3.43
CA VAL A 174 0.44 7.81 -2.97
C VAL A 174 -0.72 6.89 -3.33
N ASP A 175 -1.66 6.64 -2.41
CA ASP A 175 -2.76 5.75 -2.73
C ASP A 175 -3.71 6.35 -3.78
N ALA A 176 -4.09 5.53 -4.76
CA ALA A 176 -4.96 5.87 -5.88
C ALA A 176 -6.22 4.97 -5.96
N GLY A 177 -6.51 4.21 -4.89
CA GLY A 177 -7.68 3.35 -4.79
C GLY A 177 -7.58 2.09 -5.67
N ASN A 178 -8.58 1.86 -6.50
CA ASN A 178 -8.63 0.69 -7.36
C ASN A 178 -9.36 0.98 -8.69
N ALA A 179 -9.28 0.03 -9.62
CA ALA A 179 -9.82 0.16 -10.97
C ALA A 179 -11.33 0.46 -11.04
N ASN A 180 -12.09 0.10 -10.00
CA ASN A 180 -13.55 0.26 -9.98
C ASN A 180 -14.02 1.47 -9.16
N TRP A 181 -13.11 2.27 -8.62
CA TRP A 181 -13.47 3.40 -7.75
C TRP A 181 -13.55 4.73 -8.51
N ARG A 182 -12.49 5.06 -9.26
CA ARG A 182 -12.42 6.34 -9.99
C ARG A 182 -11.91 6.13 -11.40
N ARG A 183 -12.44 6.89 -12.36
CA ARG A 183 -11.91 6.87 -13.71
C ARG A 183 -10.48 7.41 -13.77
N PRO A 184 -9.60 6.88 -14.63
CA PRO A 184 -8.21 7.29 -14.68
C PRO A 184 -8.00 8.81 -14.83
N PRO A 185 -8.73 9.57 -15.68
CA PRO A 185 -8.55 11.02 -15.77
C PRO A 185 -8.87 11.77 -14.46
N ASP A 186 -9.89 11.34 -13.72
CA ASP A 186 -10.31 11.96 -12.47
C ASP A 186 -9.23 11.73 -11.40
N MET A 187 -8.75 10.48 -11.28
CA MET A 187 -7.67 10.14 -10.34
C MET A 187 -6.35 10.80 -10.70
N ALA A 188 -6.00 10.90 -11.99
CA ALA A 188 -4.81 11.63 -12.43
C ALA A 188 -4.84 13.10 -12.02
N GLY A 189 -6.00 13.75 -12.11
CA GLY A 189 -6.21 15.12 -11.62
C GLY A 189 -5.95 15.24 -10.11
N ARG A 190 -6.45 14.29 -9.31
CA ARG A 190 -6.24 14.23 -7.86
C ARG A 190 -4.78 13.99 -7.52
N LEU A 191 -4.11 13.04 -8.15
CA LEU A 191 -2.70 12.73 -7.94
C LEU A 191 -1.78 13.91 -8.24
N ARG A 192 -2.04 14.66 -9.34
CA ARG A 192 -1.27 15.88 -9.64
C ARG A 192 -1.40 16.94 -8.55
N LYS A 193 -2.61 17.17 -8.04
CA LYS A 193 -2.84 18.09 -6.92
C LYS A 193 -2.16 17.62 -5.64
N ALA A 194 -2.03 16.31 -5.43
CA ALA A 194 -1.36 15.71 -4.28
C ALA A 194 0.17 15.59 -4.41
N GLY A 195 0.79 16.07 -5.51
CA GLY A 195 2.23 16.11 -5.66
C GLY A 195 2.85 14.81 -6.17
N ILE A 196 2.15 14.07 -7.03
CA ILE A 196 2.66 12.82 -7.63
C ILE A 196 3.99 13.01 -8.36
N GLU A 197 4.28 14.21 -8.86
CA GLU A 197 5.53 14.52 -9.53
C GLU A 197 6.76 14.31 -8.64
N MET A 198 6.61 14.49 -7.32
CA MET A 198 7.66 14.28 -6.33
C MET A 198 7.74 12.83 -5.82
N ALA A 199 6.65 12.08 -5.94
CA ALA A 199 6.58 10.68 -5.51
C ALA A 199 7.27 9.73 -6.51
N ASP A 200 7.58 8.51 -6.08
CA ASP A 200 8.04 7.44 -6.96
C ASP A 200 6.87 6.83 -7.73
N GLY A 201 5.65 6.93 -7.20
CA GLY A 201 4.49 6.43 -7.88
C GLY A 201 3.22 6.44 -7.05
N PHE A 202 2.33 5.52 -7.36
CA PHE A 202 1.05 5.38 -6.66
C PHE A 202 0.75 3.91 -6.33
N SER A 203 -0.10 3.68 -5.32
CA SER A 203 -0.54 2.34 -4.94
C SER A 203 -1.97 2.08 -5.38
N LEU A 204 -2.27 0.82 -5.68
CA LEU A 204 -3.59 0.37 -6.12
C LEU A 204 -4.07 -0.82 -5.31
N ASN A 205 -5.38 -0.95 -5.19
CA ASN A 205 -6.06 -2.11 -4.62
C ASN A 205 -5.80 -2.31 -3.12
N VAL A 206 -5.26 -1.30 -2.42
CA VAL A 206 -4.97 -1.42 -0.99
C VAL A 206 -6.23 -1.82 -0.21
N SER A 207 -6.12 -2.90 0.54
CA SER A 207 -7.24 -3.50 1.30
C SER A 207 -8.44 -3.96 0.47
N ASN A 208 -8.31 -4.08 -0.86
CA ASN A 208 -9.38 -4.48 -1.78
C ASN A 208 -9.14 -5.89 -2.37
N PHE A 209 -10.12 -6.38 -3.13
CA PHE A 209 -10.19 -7.76 -3.60
C PHE A 209 -10.25 -7.88 -5.13
N HIS A 210 -10.09 -6.76 -5.87
CA HIS A 210 -10.17 -6.75 -7.32
C HIS A 210 -9.00 -7.49 -7.96
N ALA A 211 -9.27 -8.13 -9.11
CA ALA A 211 -8.27 -8.90 -9.84
C ALA A 211 -7.01 -8.07 -10.14
N VAL A 212 -5.85 -8.73 -10.09
CA VAL A 212 -4.55 -8.10 -10.37
C VAL A 212 -4.54 -7.45 -11.75
N GLN A 213 -4.99 -8.18 -12.78
CA GLN A 213 -4.95 -7.70 -14.17
C GLN A 213 -5.78 -6.43 -14.40
N VAL A 214 -6.93 -6.32 -13.73
CA VAL A 214 -7.79 -5.12 -13.84
C VAL A 214 -7.07 -3.90 -13.26
N ASN A 215 -6.40 -4.07 -12.12
CA ASN A 215 -5.62 -3.00 -11.50
C ASN A 215 -4.34 -2.68 -12.28
N VAL A 216 -3.67 -3.65 -12.88
CA VAL A 216 -2.51 -3.40 -13.76
C VAL A 216 -2.93 -2.57 -14.98
N THR A 217 -4.00 -2.96 -15.67
CA THR A 217 -4.52 -2.20 -16.82
C THR A 217 -4.90 -0.77 -16.43
N TYR A 218 -5.58 -0.60 -15.30
CA TYR A 218 -5.92 0.72 -14.75
C TYR A 218 -4.65 1.53 -14.40
N GLY A 219 -3.69 0.90 -13.74
CA GLY A 219 -2.42 1.52 -13.35
C GLY A 219 -1.62 2.02 -14.55
N GLU A 220 -1.56 1.24 -15.63
CA GLU A 220 -0.90 1.65 -16.87
C GLU A 220 -1.59 2.84 -17.55
N GLN A 221 -2.93 2.87 -17.53
CA GLN A 221 -3.69 4.02 -18.03
C GLN A 221 -3.40 5.27 -17.19
N LEU A 222 -3.45 5.12 -15.87
CA LEU A 222 -3.20 6.21 -14.92
C LEU A 222 -1.76 6.70 -15.01
N SER A 223 -0.78 5.80 -15.10
CA SER A 223 0.63 6.13 -15.28
C SER A 223 0.87 7.04 -16.48
N ARG A 224 0.31 6.71 -17.64
CA ARG A 224 0.40 7.56 -18.84
C ARG A 224 -0.13 8.97 -18.60
N LEU A 225 -1.16 9.12 -17.78
CA LEU A 225 -1.76 10.42 -17.46
C LEU A 225 -0.97 11.23 -16.44
N VAL A 226 -0.09 10.59 -15.66
CA VAL A 226 0.71 11.25 -14.61
C VAL A 226 2.23 11.24 -14.92
N GLY A 227 2.58 11.28 -16.20
CA GLY A 227 3.98 11.43 -16.64
C GLY A 227 4.82 10.15 -16.54
N GLY A 228 4.19 8.98 -16.67
CA GLY A 228 4.89 7.69 -16.64
C GLY A 228 5.26 7.21 -15.23
N LYS A 229 4.65 7.77 -14.18
CA LYS A 229 4.89 7.34 -12.79
C LYS A 229 4.53 5.88 -12.61
N HIS A 230 5.40 5.16 -11.92
CA HIS A 230 5.23 3.72 -11.65
C HIS A 230 4.14 3.48 -10.59
N PHE A 231 3.79 2.20 -10.39
CA PHE A 231 2.79 1.85 -9.37
C PHE A 231 3.09 0.50 -8.71
N VAL A 232 2.46 0.28 -7.58
CA VAL A 232 2.41 -1.00 -6.88
C VAL A 232 0.96 -1.44 -6.71
N VAL A 233 0.73 -2.75 -6.61
CA VAL A 233 -0.62 -3.31 -6.43
C VAL A 233 -0.64 -4.17 -5.18
N ASP A 234 -1.64 -3.95 -4.30
CA ASP A 234 -1.93 -4.86 -3.18
C ASP A 234 -2.58 -6.14 -3.70
N THR A 235 -1.92 -7.25 -3.45
CA THR A 235 -2.38 -8.59 -3.83
C THR A 235 -2.71 -9.48 -2.63
N SER A 236 -2.77 -8.93 -1.44
CA SER A 236 -2.89 -9.68 -0.19
C SER A 236 -4.13 -10.58 -0.10
N ARG A 237 -5.27 -10.12 -0.64
CA ARG A 237 -6.58 -10.78 -0.46
C ARG A 237 -7.38 -10.96 -1.76
N ASN A 238 -6.77 -10.81 -2.90
CA ASN A 238 -7.44 -10.79 -4.20
C ASN A 238 -7.26 -12.07 -5.04
N GLY A 239 -6.96 -13.19 -4.39
CA GLY A 239 -6.67 -14.44 -5.11
C GLY A 239 -7.80 -14.95 -5.99
N ARG A 240 -9.05 -14.68 -5.64
CA ARG A 240 -10.21 -14.97 -6.50
C ARG A 240 -10.49 -13.88 -7.54
N GLY A 241 -10.08 -12.65 -7.28
CA GLY A 241 -10.25 -11.52 -8.20
C GLY A 241 -11.69 -11.13 -8.53
N ASN A 242 -12.67 -11.67 -7.79
CA ASN A 242 -14.09 -11.53 -8.04
C ASN A 242 -14.79 -10.67 -6.98
N ALA A 243 -14.17 -9.57 -6.57
CA ALA A 243 -14.82 -8.64 -5.66
C ALA A 243 -16.18 -8.22 -6.25
N VAL A 244 -17.24 -8.57 -5.56
CA VAL A 244 -18.58 -8.08 -5.87
C VAL A 244 -18.61 -6.61 -5.51
N GLU A 245 -19.11 -5.77 -6.40
CA GLU A 245 -19.28 -4.34 -6.12
C GLU A 245 -19.93 -4.15 -4.74
N ARG A 246 -19.32 -3.25 -3.94
CA ARG A 246 -19.74 -2.90 -2.57
C ARG A 246 -19.45 -3.93 -1.46
N GLN A 247 -18.83 -5.07 -1.74
CA GLN A 247 -18.38 -6.01 -0.70
C GLN A 247 -16.89 -5.85 -0.38
N TRP A 248 -16.46 -4.63 -0.07
CA TRP A 248 -15.05 -4.37 0.29
C TRP A 248 -14.72 -4.73 1.75
N CYS A 249 -15.71 -4.73 2.64
CA CYS A 249 -15.49 -4.89 4.06
C CYS A 249 -15.57 -6.38 4.44
N ASN A 250 -14.44 -6.98 4.81
CA ASN A 250 -14.32 -8.40 5.17
C ASN A 250 -15.04 -9.33 4.17
N ALA A 251 -14.83 -9.11 2.88
CA ALA A 251 -15.56 -9.84 1.85
C ALA A 251 -15.44 -11.35 2.04
N PRO A 252 -16.57 -12.08 2.10
CA PRO A 252 -16.56 -13.52 2.23
C PRO A 252 -16.06 -14.21 0.95
N ASN A 253 -15.66 -15.46 1.06
CA ASN A 253 -15.23 -16.27 -0.09
C ASN A 253 -14.07 -15.66 -0.89
N GLN A 254 -13.19 -14.93 -0.24
CA GLN A 254 -11.96 -14.44 -0.85
C GLN A 254 -10.79 -15.40 -0.58
N ALA A 255 -9.65 -15.16 -1.22
CA ALA A 255 -8.45 -15.96 -1.07
C ALA A 255 -7.21 -15.06 -0.96
N LEU A 256 -6.15 -15.57 -0.34
CA LEU A 256 -4.84 -14.95 -0.46
C LEU A 256 -4.49 -14.84 -1.95
N GLY A 257 -3.99 -13.68 -2.34
CA GLY A 257 -3.56 -13.46 -3.70
C GLY A 257 -2.09 -13.78 -3.90
N ARG A 258 -1.57 -13.36 -5.05
CA ARG A 258 -0.19 -13.59 -5.45
C ARG A 258 0.78 -13.09 -4.38
N ALA A 259 1.77 -13.90 -4.04
CA ALA A 259 2.84 -13.52 -3.11
C ALA A 259 3.59 -12.26 -3.59
N PRO A 260 4.15 -11.46 -2.67
CA PRO A 260 4.91 -10.27 -3.02
C PRO A 260 6.05 -10.57 -3.99
N THR A 261 6.10 -9.81 -5.09
CA THR A 261 7.09 -10.03 -6.17
C THR A 261 7.30 -8.77 -7.01
N THR A 262 8.48 -8.63 -7.60
CA THR A 262 8.78 -7.65 -8.65
C THR A 262 8.54 -8.18 -10.07
N GLN A 263 8.21 -9.46 -10.21
CA GLN A 263 7.86 -10.07 -11.49
C GLN A 263 6.38 -9.82 -11.79
N THR A 264 6.04 -8.59 -12.15
CA THR A 264 4.66 -8.14 -12.34
C THR A 264 4.13 -8.38 -13.76
N GLY A 265 5.01 -8.55 -14.73
CA GLY A 265 4.65 -8.60 -16.16
C GLY A 265 4.38 -7.24 -16.79
N SER A 266 4.49 -6.13 -16.03
CA SER A 266 4.35 -4.76 -16.52
C SER A 266 5.57 -3.95 -16.16
N ALA A 267 6.11 -3.21 -17.12
CA ALA A 267 7.28 -2.33 -16.89
C ALA A 267 6.98 -1.14 -15.97
N LEU A 268 5.71 -0.80 -15.80
CA LEU A 268 5.25 0.31 -14.97
C LEU A 268 4.80 -0.14 -13.56
N ALA A 269 4.56 -1.43 -13.36
CA ALA A 269 4.23 -1.98 -12.06
C ALA A 269 5.50 -2.45 -11.35
N ASP A 270 5.96 -1.69 -10.35
CA ASP A 270 7.21 -1.95 -9.64
C ASP A 270 7.16 -3.25 -8.82
N ALA A 271 6.03 -3.51 -8.19
CA ALA A 271 5.84 -4.71 -7.37
C ALA A 271 4.36 -5.04 -7.14
N PHE A 272 4.07 -6.32 -6.94
CA PHE A 272 2.91 -6.79 -6.21
C PHE A 272 3.32 -6.93 -4.73
N LEU A 273 2.48 -6.45 -3.84
CA LEU A 273 2.77 -6.37 -2.41
C LEU A 273 1.59 -6.93 -1.59
N TRP A 274 1.86 -7.32 -0.38
CA TRP A 274 0.82 -7.48 0.64
C TRP A 274 0.79 -6.24 1.51
N VAL A 275 0.02 -5.24 1.09
CA VAL A 275 -0.12 -3.98 1.81
C VAL A 275 -1.08 -4.16 2.97
N LYS A 276 -2.28 -4.70 2.73
CA LYS A 276 -3.15 -5.15 3.83
C LYS A 276 -2.59 -6.43 4.44
N THR A 277 -2.58 -6.52 5.75
CA THR A 277 -2.27 -7.78 6.45
C THR A 277 -3.45 -8.75 6.29
N PRO A 278 -3.28 -9.91 5.61
CA PRO A 278 -4.34 -10.91 5.53
C PRO A 278 -4.77 -11.39 6.90
N GLY A 279 -6.06 -11.33 7.20
CA GLY A 279 -6.61 -11.66 8.51
C GLY A 279 -6.76 -10.48 9.47
N GLN A 280 -6.32 -9.27 9.12
CA GLN A 280 -6.80 -8.08 9.83
C GLN A 280 -8.16 -7.66 9.32
N SER A 281 -9.11 -7.47 10.24
CA SER A 281 -10.46 -7.00 9.93
C SER A 281 -10.48 -5.62 9.29
N ASP A 282 -11.44 -5.39 8.39
CA ASP A 282 -11.76 -4.08 7.84
C ASP A 282 -12.76 -3.31 8.72
N GLY A 283 -13.44 -4.00 9.64
CA GLY A 283 -14.45 -3.44 10.52
C GLY A 283 -15.44 -4.50 11.01
N THR A 284 -16.47 -4.07 11.73
CA THR A 284 -17.48 -4.95 12.32
C THR A 284 -18.51 -5.49 11.32
N CYS A 285 -18.28 -5.36 10.04
CA CYS A 285 -19.07 -5.97 8.98
C CYS A 285 -18.80 -7.47 8.83
N ASN A 286 -19.77 -8.21 8.29
CA ASN A 286 -19.65 -9.65 8.00
C ASN A 286 -19.11 -10.49 9.16
N GLY A 287 -19.45 -10.10 10.40
CA GLY A 287 -19.04 -10.82 11.62
C GLY A 287 -17.60 -10.54 12.07
N GLY A 288 -16.90 -9.60 11.44
CA GLY A 288 -15.53 -9.25 11.82
C GLY A 288 -15.43 -8.48 13.12
N PRO A 289 -14.28 -8.51 13.80
CA PRO A 289 -13.95 -7.61 14.92
C PRO A 289 -13.71 -6.18 14.43
N ARG A 290 -13.27 -5.28 15.31
CA ARG A 290 -12.99 -3.88 14.93
C ARG A 290 -11.91 -3.80 13.84
N ALA A 291 -11.95 -2.73 13.06
CA ALA A 291 -10.95 -2.47 12.03
C ALA A 291 -9.51 -2.55 12.60
N GLY A 292 -8.62 -3.26 11.90
CA GLY A 292 -7.23 -3.47 12.31
C GLY A 292 -7.01 -4.59 13.32
N GLU A 293 -8.05 -5.13 13.97
CA GLU A 293 -7.90 -6.27 14.86
C GLU A 293 -7.64 -7.58 14.08
N TRP A 294 -6.83 -8.45 14.68
CA TRP A 294 -6.51 -9.74 14.10
C TRP A 294 -7.70 -10.70 14.20
N TRP A 295 -8.10 -11.27 13.06
CA TRP A 295 -9.18 -12.24 12.94
C TRP A 295 -8.64 -13.55 12.35
N ALA A 296 -8.27 -14.46 13.25
CA ALA A 296 -7.58 -15.69 12.90
C ALA A 296 -8.39 -16.61 11.96
N ASP A 297 -9.73 -16.68 12.15
CA ASP A 297 -10.58 -17.52 11.32
C ASP A 297 -10.67 -16.98 9.89
N TYR A 298 -10.78 -15.66 9.72
CA TYR A 298 -10.74 -15.05 8.40
C TYR A 298 -9.39 -15.25 7.69
N ALA A 299 -8.27 -15.13 8.42
CA ALA A 299 -6.95 -15.44 7.87
C ALA A 299 -6.87 -16.90 7.40
N LEU A 300 -7.46 -17.81 8.17
CA LEU A 300 -7.51 -19.24 7.85
C LEU A 300 -8.37 -19.52 6.62
N GLU A 301 -9.53 -18.86 6.50
CA GLU A 301 -10.40 -18.96 5.32
C GLU A 301 -9.69 -18.49 4.06
N LEU A 302 -9.02 -17.33 4.10
CA LEU A 302 -8.25 -16.83 2.99
C LEU A 302 -7.15 -17.82 2.54
N SER A 303 -6.44 -18.44 3.50
CA SER A 303 -5.39 -19.40 3.21
C SER A 303 -5.95 -20.71 2.63
N LYS A 304 -7.02 -21.27 3.21
CA LYS A 304 -7.68 -22.48 2.67
C LYS A 304 -8.19 -22.26 1.25
N ALA A 305 -8.80 -21.10 1.00
CA ALA A 305 -9.28 -20.76 -0.34
C ALA A 305 -8.14 -20.65 -1.34
N ALA A 306 -6.99 -20.08 -0.95
CA ALA A 306 -5.81 -19.97 -1.79
C ALA A 306 -5.22 -21.36 -2.16
N GLU A 307 -5.14 -22.29 -1.21
CA GLU A 307 -4.75 -23.68 -1.47
C GLU A 307 -5.68 -24.35 -2.50
N ALA A 308 -7.00 -24.16 -2.35
CA ALA A 308 -8.01 -24.77 -3.21
C ALA A 308 -7.95 -24.30 -4.67
N ILE A 309 -7.49 -23.05 -4.91
CA ILE A 309 -7.37 -22.47 -6.27
C ILE A 309 -5.94 -22.42 -6.80
N GLY A 310 -4.95 -22.88 -6.02
CA GLY A 310 -3.54 -22.88 -6.42
C GLY A 310 -2.91 -21.48 -6.54
N SER A 311 -3.48 -20.44 -5.92
CA SER A 311 -3.01 -19.06 -6.07
C SER A 311 -1.70 -18.75 -5.36
N MET A 312 -1.25 -19.61 -4.46
CA MET A 312 -0.05 -19.44 -3.63
C MET A 312 1.13 -20.34 -4.03
N LEU A 313 1.03 -21.05 -5.14
CA LEU A 313 2.16 -21.85 -5.61
C LEU A 313 3.24 -20.89 -6.12
N PRO A 314 4.50 -21.04 -5.66
CA PRO A 314 5.62 -20.36 -6.31
C PRO A 314 5.74 -20.88 -7.75
N HIS A 315 5.68 -19.99 -8.71
CA HIS A 315 6.04 -20.25 -10.09
C HIS A 315 7.51 -19.93 -10.29
#